data_c2524e634fc72dd07793d82c6d65ddae
#
_entry.id   c2524e634fc72dd07793d82c6d65ddae
#
_cell.length_a   1.000
_cell.length_b   1.000
_cell.length_c   1.000
_cell.angle_alpha   90.00
_cell.angle_beta   90.00
_cell.angle_gamma   90.00
#
_symmetry.space_group_name_H-M   'P 1'
#
loop_
_entity.id
_entity.type
_entity.pdbx_description
1 polymer ?
#
loop_
_entity_poly.entity_id
_entity_poly.type
_entity_poly.pdbx_seq_one_letter_code
_entity_poly.pdbx_strand_id
1 'polypeptide(L)'
;MKKKITLKGVLTNLDAIITGATLTACVIIANLNVIMRYFFNHPLQWNDEVVTGLFVWTVFIGSAYAYRKHAHLGVDIVTNMLKPKTRAIVLDIVSVLELVVLIMLTVISIQYVHNLIYVRGVYKPYVSDILRFPRWWIGIAVPIGFGLSVLYSIWFLLTDRLHIIKVKKSEDEGGHKVEGGNF
;
A
#
# COMPACT_ATOMS: atom_id res chain seq x y z
N MET A 1 -14.42 -8.33 25.47
CA MET A 1 -14.58 -6.86 25.37
C MET A 1 -14.96 -6.50 23.93
N LYS A 2 -16.22 -6.08 23.67
CA LYS A 2 -16.68 -5.64 22.35
C LYS A 2 -16.15 -4.22 22.08
N LYS A 3 -15.11 -4.10 21.26
CA LYS A 3 -14.60 -2.80 20.79
C LYS A 3 -15.71 -2.16 19.93
N LYS A 4 -16.32 -1.07 20.42
CA LYS A 4 -17.32 -0.33 19.64
C LYS A 4 -16.67 0.09 18.30
N ILE A 5 -17.23 -0.41 17.20
CA ILE A 5 -16.81 -0.04 15.84
C ILE A 5 -17.25 1.41 15.64
N THR A 6 -16.32 2.34 15.81
CA THR A 6 -16.56 3.76 15.58
C THR A 6 -16.35 4.03 14.08
N LEU A 7 -17.30 4.73 13.45
CA LEU A 7 -17.22 5.13 12.02
C LEU A 7 -15.84 5.71 11.65
N LYS A 8 -15.25 6.50 12.55
CA LYS A 8 -13.91 7.06 12.41
C LYS A 8 -12.81 5.97 12.36
N GLY A 9 -12.97 4.88 13.12
CA GLY A 9 -12.06 3.73 13.10
C GLY A 9 -12.20 2.87 11.85
N VAL A 10 -13.38 2.82 11.23
CA VAL A 10 -13.61 2.13 9.94
C VAL A 10 -12.96 2.91 8.82
N LEU A 11 -13.15 4.24 8.77
CA LEU A 11 -12.56 5.12 7.75
C LEU A 11 -11.02 5.10 7.79
N THR A 12 -10.41 5.03 8.98
CA THR A 12 -8.96 4.97 9.12
C THR A 12 -8.36 3.59 8.80
N ASN A 13 -9.16 2.54 8.68
CA ASN A 13 -8.71 1.18 8.37
C ASN A 13 -9.40 0.58 7.13
N LEU A 14 -9.91 1.42 6.23
CA LEU A 14 -10.57 0.97 5.00
C LEU A 14 -9.69 0.06 4.15
N ASP A 15 -8.41 0.39 4.03
CA ASP A 15 -7.42 -0.41 3.34
C ASP A 15 -7.29 -1.83 3.92
N ALA A 16 -7.23 -1.97 5.25
CA ALA A 16 -7.20 -3.26 5.94
C ALA A 16 -8.50 -4.05 5.74
N ILE A 17 -9.66 -3.38 5.81
CA ILE A 17 -10.96 -4.02 5.67
C ILE A 17 -11.16 -4.51 4.23
N ILE A 18 -10.82 -3.69 3.24
CA ILE A 18 -10.91 -4.06 1.82
C ILE A 18 -9.98 -5.24 1.53
N THR A 19 -8.71 -5.17 1.96
CA THR A 19 -7.74 -6.25 1.78
C THR A 19 -8.22 -7.55 2.42
N GLY A 20 -8.73 -7.51 3.66
CA GLY A 20 -9.24 -8.69 4.34
C GLY A 20 -10.49 -9.26 3.66
N ALA A 21 -11.41 -8.41 3.21
CA ALA A 21 -12.62 -8.84 2.54
C ALA A 21 -12.32 -9.47 1.16
N THR A 22 -11.45 -8.83 0.35
CA THR A 22 -11.08 -9.35 -0.97
C THR A 22 -10.29 -10.65 -0.86
N LEU A 23 -9.38 -10.78 0.11
CA LEU A 23 -8.65 -12.03 0.38
C LEU A 23 -9.60 -13.15 0.80
N THR A 24 -10.52 -12.86 1.72
CA THR A 24 -11.51 -13.85 2.17
C THR A 24 -12.40 -14.31 1.02
N ALA A 25 -12.90 -13.39 0.21
CA ALA A 25 -13.69 -13.71 -0.97
C ALA A 25 -12.89 -14.57 -1.97
N CYS A 26 -11.63 -14.21 -2.22
CA CYS A 26 -10.72 -14.96 -3.08
C CYS A 26 -10.58 -16.42 -2.62
N VAL A 27 -10.33 -16.64 -1.33
CA VAL A 27 -10.20 -17.99 -0.75
C VAL A 27 -11.51 -18.77 -0.86
N ILE A 28 -12.66 -18.15 -0.56
CA ILE A 28 -13.98 -18.81 -0.64
C ILE A 28 -14.27 -19.25 -2.07
N ILE A 29 -14.09 -18.37 -3.06
CA ILE A 29 -14.39 -18.65 -4.46
C ILE A 29 -13.44 -19.72 -5.01
N ALA A 30 -12.15 -19.67 -4.68
CA ALA A 30 -11.19 -20.66 -5.09
C ALA A 30 -11.54 -22.06 -4.53
N ASN A 31 -11.90 -22.16 -3.25
CA ASN A 31 -12.33 -23.41 -2.63
C ASN A 31 -13.67 -23.92 -3.22
N LEU A 32 -14.61 -23.01 -3.49
CA LEU A 32 -15.87 -23.37 -4.13
C LEU A 32 -15.62 -24.02 -5.51
N ASN A 33 -14.72 -23.47 -6.31
CA ASN A 33 -14.34 -24.04 -7.60
C ASN A 33 -13.75 -25.44 -7.48
N VAL A 34 -12.92 -25.68 -6.45
CA VAL A 34 -12.38 -27.02 -6.14
C VAL A 34 -13.52 -28.00 -5.83
N ILE A 35 -14.47 -27.63 -5.00
CA ILE A 35 -15.64 -28.46 -4.66
C ILE A 35 -16.46 -28.76 -5.92
N MET A 36 -16.80 -27.73 -6.71
CA MET A 36 -17.55 -27.89 -7.94
C MET A 36 -16.85 -28.81 -8.93
N ARG A 37 -15.53 -28.73 -9.04
CA ARG A 37 -14.72 -29.56 -9.93
C ARG A 37 -14.71 -31.04 -9.50
N TYR A 38 -14.52 -31.30 -8.20
CA TYR A 38 -14.32 -32.68 -7.72
C TYR A 38 -15.62 -33.40 -7.35
N PHE A 39 -16.63 -32.69 -6.80
CA PHE A 39 -17.88 -33.32 -6.40
C PHE A 39 -18.95 -33.29 -7.52
N PHE A 40 -18.96 -32.23 -8.30
CA PHE A 40 -19.99 -32.05 -9.32
C PHE A 40 -19.49 -32.25 -10.76
N ASN A 41 -18.18 -32.52 -10.96
CA ASN A 41 -17.55 -32.61 -12.27
C ASN A 41 -17.84 -31.40 -13.20
N HIS A 42 -18.14 -30.24 -12.60
CA HIS A 42 -18.52 -29.03 -13.31
C HIS A 42 -17.69 -27.81 -12.80
N PRO A 43 -16.47 -27.58 -13.33
CA PRO A 43 -15.64 -26.47 -12.89
C PRO A 43 -16.27 -25.14 -13.31
N LEU A 44 -16.12 -24.12 -12.44
CA LEU A 44 -16.57 -22.76 -12.70
C LEU A 44 -15.57 -22.06 -13.65
N GLN A 45 -15.93 -21.92 -14.92
CA GLN A 45 -15.05 -21.33 -15.94
C GLN A 45 -14.63 -19.89 -15.62
N TRP A 46 -15.50 -19.11 -14.98
CA TRP A 46 -15.25 -17.72 -14.59
C TRP A 46 -14.38 -17.56 -13.33
N ASN A 47 -14.11 -18.65 -12.63
CA ASN A 47 -13.37 -18.64 -11.36
C ASN A 47 -12.01 -17.93 -11.48
N ASP A 48 -11.22 -18.29 -12.49
CA ASP A 48 -9.84 -17.79 -12.63
C ASP A 48 -9.79 -16.28 -12.87
N GLU A 49 -10.76 -15.73 -13.58
CA GLU A 49 -10.86 -14.30 -13.85
C GLU A 49 -11.22 -13.52 -12.57
N VAL A 50 -12.19 -14.03 -11.79
CA VAL A 50 -12.64 -13.39 -10.55
C VAL A 50 -11.57 -13.49 -9.45
N VAL A 51 -11.00 -14.69 -9.28
CA VAL A 51 -9.95 -14.92 -8.28
C VAL A 51 -8.72 -14.06 -8.58
N THR A 52 -8.29 -13.99 -9.84
CA THR A 52 -7.18 -13.12 -10.26
C THR A 52 -7.50 -11.65 -9.98
N GLY A 53 -8.70 -11.18 -10.30
CA GLY A 53 -9.13 -9.82 -10.02
C GLY A 53 -9.10 -9.49 -8.53
N LEU A 54 -9.71 -10.32 -7.70
CA LEU A 54 -9.71 -10.15 -6.24
C LEU A 54 -8.30 -10.21 -5.65
N PHE A 55 -7.45 -11.09 -6.18
CA PHE A 55 -6.06 -11.21 -5.74
C PHE A 55 -5.25 -9.95 -6.06
N VAL A 56 -5.41 -9.37 -7.25
CA VAL A 56 -4.77 -8.11 -7.63
C VAL A 56 -5.19 -6.99 -6.67
N TRP A 57 -6.48 -6.85 -6.38
CA TRP A 57 -6.98 -5.88 -5.40
C TRP A 57 -6.39 -6.12 -4.01
N THR A 58 -6.35 -7.37 -3.56
CA THR A 58 -5.75 -7.76 -2.27
C THR A 58 -4.29 -7.35 -2.17
N VAL A 59 -3.49 -7.66 -3.21
CA VAL A 59 -2.05 -7.37 -3.22
C VAL A 59 -1.79 -5.87 -3.19
N PHE A 60 -2.41 -5.09 -4.06
CA PHE A 60 -2.08 -3.67 -4.20
C PHE A 60 -2.65 -2.80 -3.09
N ILE A 61 -3.87 -3.06 -2.60
CA ILE A 61 -4.39 -2.35 -1.42
C ILE A 61 -3.72 -2.85 -0.14
N GLY A 62 -3.43 -4.16 -0.06
CA GLY A 62 -2.71 -4.75 1.06
C GLY A 62 -1.28 -4.23 1.19
N SER A 63 -0.58 -4.00 0.07
CA SER A 63 0.75 -3.38 0.10
C SER A 63 0.71 -1.95 0.65
N ALA A 64 -0.27 -1.15 0.26
CA ALA A 64 -0.47 0.18 0.82
C ALA A 64 -0.76 0.15 2.33
N TYR A 65 -1.57 -0.81 2.79
CA TYR A 65 -1.80 -1.04 4.22
C TYR A 65 -0.51 -1.44 4.97
N ALA A 66 0.27 -2.37 4.40
CA ALA A 66 1.55 -2.78 4.97
C ALA A 66 2.52 -1.59 5.06
N TYR A 67 2.57 -0.76 4.02
CA TYR A 67 3.35 0.46 4.00
C TYR A 67 2.97 1.41 5.15
N ARG A 68 1.68 1.66 5.34
CA ARG A 68 1.17 2.48 6.44
C ARG A 68 1.54 1.96 7.83
N LYS A 69 1.71 0.65 7.98
CA LYS A 69 2.11 0.00 9.24
C LYS A 69 3.63 -0.05 9.46
N HIS A 70 4.42 0.64 8.64
CA HIS A 70 5.88 0.63 8.71
C HIS A 70 6.49 -0.78 8.66
N ALA A 71 5.89 -1.68 7.90
CA ALA A 71 6.37 -3.05 7.76
C ALA A 71 7.62 -3.16 6.86
N HIS A 72 8.60 -2.25 7.04
CA HIS A 72 9.90 -2.29 6.33
C HIS A 72 10.89 -3.25 7.01
N LEU A 73 10.46 -4.45 7.30
CA LEU A 73 11.22 -5.47 8.04
C LEU A 73 12.64 -5.71 7.51
N GLY A 74 12.85 -5.56 6.20
CA GLY A 74 14.17 -5.80 5.60
C GLY A 74 15.21 -4.70 5.92
N VAL A 75 14.77 -3.45 5.97
CA VAL A 75 15.65 -2.30 6.23
C VAL A 75 15.96 -2.21 7.71
N ASP A 76 15.02 -2.51 8.59
CA ASP A 76 15.19 -2.45 10.05
C ASP A 76 16.26 -3.43 10.54
N ILE A 77 16.38 -4.62 9.97
CA ILE A 77 17.41 -5.61 10.36
C ILE A 77 18.80 -5.07 10.06
N VAL A 78 19.02 -4.49 8.88
CA VAL A 78 20.33 -3.96 8.48
C VAL A 78 20.67 -2.69 9.24
N THR A 79 19.71 -1.80 9.43
CA THR A 79 19.94 -0.50 10.08
C THR A 79 20.15 -0.62 11.59
N ASN A 80 19.61 -1.66 12.25
CA ASN A 80 19.84 -1.92 13.66
C ASN A 80 21.31 -2.30 13.99
N MET A 81 22.09 -2.72 12.99
CA MET A 81 23.52 -3.02 13.15
C MET A 81 24.43 -1.78 12.99
N LEU A 82 23.86 -0.63 12.59
CA LEU A 82 24.60 0.60 12.31
C LEU A 82 24.63 1.54 13.53
N LYS A 83 25.67 2.38 13.60
CA LYS A 83 25.77 3.45 14.62
C LYS A 83 24.59 4.45 14.44
N PRO A 84 24.06 5.07 15.52
CA PRO A 84 22.85 5.90 15.48
C PRO A 84 22.87 7.01 14.42
N LYS A 85 24.00 7.68 14.22
CA LYS A 85 24.16 8.74 13.21
C LYS A 85 24.10 8.19 11.78
N THR A 86 24.80 7.08 11.52
CA THR A 86 24.83 6.42 10.20
C THR A 86 23.47 5.81 9.87
N ARG A 87 22.78 5.26 10.87
CA ARG A 87 21.42 4.73 10.75
C ARG A 87 20.43 5.79 10.24
N ALA A 88 20.44 6.99 10.82
CA ALA A 88 19.54 8.07 10.41
C ALA A 88 19.75 8.47 8.93
N ILE A 89 21.01 8.61 8.51
CA ILE A 89 21.35 8.97 7.12
C ILE A 89 20.92 7.88 6.14
N VAL A 90 21.16 6.61 6.48
CA VAL A 90 20.78 5.47 5.61
C VAL A 90 19.27 5.39 5.48
N LEU A 91 18.51 5.55 6.57
CA LEU A 91 17.05 5.56 6.53
C LEU A 91 16.49 6.70 5.68
N ASP A 92 17.07 7.91 5.78
CA ASP A 92 16.67 9.05 4.96
C ASP A 92 16.90 8.78 3.46
N ILE A 93 18.08 8.24 3.10
CA ILE A 93 18.42 7.91 1.71
C ILE A 93 17.47 6.83 1.17
N VAL A 94 17.21 5.77 1.94
CA VAL A 94 16.31 4.68 1.55
C VAL A 94 14.88 5.21 1.37
N SER A 95 14.39 6.04 2.26
CA SER A 95 13.02 6.61 2.18
C SER A 95 12.85 7.50 0.94
N VAL A 96 13.86 8.29 0.59
CA VAL A 96 13.84 9.12 -0.62
C VAL A 96 13.88 8.24 -1.88
N LEU A 97 14.77 7.24 -1.92
CA LEU A 97 14.86 6.30 -3.04
C LEU A 97 13.52 5.57 -3.24
N GLU A 98 12.94 5.08 -2.17
CA GLU A 98 11.65 4.40 -2.18
C GLU A 98 10.53 5.29 -2.71
N LEU A 99 10.46 6.55 -2.28
CA LEU A 99 9.48 7.51 -2.78
C LEU A 99 9.62 7.72 -4.29
N VAL A 100 10.85 7.87 -4.79
CA VAL A 100 11.11 8.02 -6.23
C VAL A 100 10.63 6.79 -7.00
N VAL A 101 10.94 5.59 -6.53
CA VAL A 101 10.50 4.33 -7.15
C VAL A 101 8.97 4.22 -7.13
N LEU A 102 8.31 4.53 -6.01
CA LEU A 102 6.85 4.48 -5.90
C LEU A 102 6.16 5.47 -6.86
N ILE A 103 6.70 6.68 -7.01
CA ILE A 103 6.18 7.67 -7.98
C ILE A 103 6.33 7.12 -9.40
N MET A 104 7.51 6.60 -9.75
CA MET A 104 7.77 6.01 -11.08
C MET A 104 6.79 4.87 -11.37
N LEU A 105 6.60 3.94 -10.42
CA LEU A 105 5.64 2.83 -10.56
C LEU A 105 4.19 3.32 -10.69
N THR A 106 3.83 4.37 -9.96
CA THR A 106 2.49 4.99 -10.07
C THR A 106 2.26 5.54 -11.47
N VAL A 107 3.22 6.28 -12.03
CA VAL A 107 3.11 6.84 -13.39
C VAL A 107 3.02 5.74 -14.45
N ILE A 108 3.89 4.72 -14.35
CA ILE A 108 3.87 3.57 -15.28
C ILE A 108 2.52 2.83 -15.20
N SER A 109 1.99 2.63 -13.99
CA SER A 109 0.72 1.92 -13.80
C SER A 109 -0.48 2.72 -14.32
N ILE A 110 -0.47 4.06 -14.25
CA ILE A 110 -1.48 4.92 -14.87
C ILE A 110 -1.43 4.78 -16.41
N GLN A 111 -0.23 4.80 -16.99
CA GLN A 111 -0.06 4.59 -18.43
C GLN A 111 -0.55 3.19 -18.87
N TYR A 112 -0.27 2.17 -18.06
CA TYR A 112 -0.76 0.82 -18.30
C TYR A 112 -2.30 0.77 -18.34
N VAL A 113 -2.97 1.36 -17.36
CA VAL A 113 -4.46 1.42 -17.33
C VAL A 113 -4.99 2.22 -18.52
N HIS A 114 -4.35 3.34 -18.86
CA HIS A 114 -4.73 4.12 -20.04
C HIS A 114 -4.66 3.25 -21.32
N ASN A 115 -3.62 2.45 -21.49
CA ASN A 115 -3.45 1.56 -22.63
C ASN A 115 -4.45 0.39 -22.64
N LEU A 116 -4.98 -0.01 -21.45
CA LEU A 116 -6.08 -0.99 -21.38
C LEU A 116 -7.43 -0.43 -21.85
N ILE A 117 -7.61 0.88 -21.79
CA ILE A 117 -8.83 1.58 -22.16
C ILE A 117 -8.77 2.06 -23.62
N TYR A 118 -7.63 2.63 -24.01
CA TYR A 118 -7.44 3.25 -25.32
C TYR A 118 -6.43 2.48 -26.14
N VAL A 119 -6.84 2.01 -27.31
CA VAL A 119 -5.95 1.39 -28.31
C VAL A 119 -5.76 2.38 -29.47
N ARG A 120 -4.53 2.86 -29.66
CA ARG A 120 -4.19 3.86 -30.72
C ARG A 120 -5.08 5.12 -30.67
N GLY A 121 -5.41 5.61 -29.45
CA GLY A 121 -6.22 6.81 -29.27
C GLY A 121 -7.75 6.58 -29.43
N VAL A 122 -8.20 5.38 -29.73
CA VAL A 122 -9.62 5.03 -29.85
C VAL A 122 -10.06 4.29 -28.58
N TYR A 123 -11.23 4.65 -28.05
CA TYR A 123 -11.85 3.94 -26.93
C TYR A 123 -12.21 2.52 -27.34
N LYS A 124 -11.39 1.57 -26.97
CA LYS A 124 -11.57 0.14 -27.22
C LYS A 124 -11.03 -0.64 -26.01
N PRO A 125 -11.79 -0.72 -24.91
CA PRO A 125 -11.31 -1.39 -23.72
C PRO A 125 -11.09 -2.88 -23.98
N TYR A 126 -9.96 -3.39 -23.49
CA TYR A 126 -9.73 -4.83 -23.46
C TYR A 126 -10.73 -5.48 -22.50
N VAL A 127 -11.44 -6.49 -23.01
CA VAL A 127 -12.41 -7.26 -22.22
C VAL A 127 -11.84 -8.61 -21.82
N SER A 128 -12.39 -9.16 -20.76
CA SER A 128 -12.12 -10.50 -20.26
C SER A 128 -12.69 -11.56 -21.22
N ASP A 129 -12.08 -12.74 -21.22
CA ASP A 129 -12.40 -13.78 -22.22
C ASP A 129 -13.73 -14.48 -21.93
N ILE A 130 -14.07 -14.70 -20.66
CA ILE A 130 -15.24 -15.45 -20.20
C ILE A 130 -16.36 -14.51 -19.74
N LEU A 131 -16.09 -13.64 -18.78
CA LEU A 131 -17.09 -12.72 -18.21
C LEU A 131 -17.31 -11.48 -19.05
N ARG A 132 -16.46 -11.20 -20.03
CA ARG A 132 -16.51 -10.05 -20.94
C ARG A 132 -16.61 -8.69 -20.24
N PHE A 133 -16.14 -8.59 -18.97
CA PHE A 133 -16.02 -7.29 -18.33
C PHE A 133 -14.69 -6.59 -18.69
N PRO A 134 -14.63 -5.27 -18.65
CA PRO A 134 -13.43 -4.54 -19.07
C PRO A 134 -12.26 -4.77 -18.10
N ARG A 135 -11.10 -5.21 -18.61
CA ARG A 135 -9.90 -5.54 -17.82
C ARG A 135 -9.31 -4.35 -17.06
N TRP A 136 -9.59 -3.12 -17.49
CA TRP A 136 -9.12 -1.93 -16.76
C TRP A 136 -9.67 -1.85 -15.33
N TRP A 137 -10.81 -2.46 -15.06
CA TRP A 137 -11.42 -2.54 -13.73
C TRP A 137 -10.53 -3.30 -12.73
N ILE A 138 -9.81 -4.31 -13.18
CA ILE A 138 -8.80 -5.01 -12.39
C ILE A 138 -7.52 -4.18 -12.35
N GLY A 139 -7.10 -3.63 -13.50
CA GLY A 139 -5.86 -2.87 -13.63
C GLY A 139 -5.81 -1.60 -12.78
N ILE A 140 -6.95 -0.96 -12.49
CA ILE A 140 -7.02 0.27 -11.70
C ILE A 140 -6.60 0.08 -10.23
N ALA A 141 -6.63 -1.16 -9.71
CA ALA A 141 -6.13 -1.48 -8.38
C ALA A 141 -4.63 -1.15 -8.23
N VAL A 142 -3.85 -1.28 -9.32
CA VAL A 142 -2.40 -1.05 -9.33
C VAL A 142 -2.05 0.41 -9.05
N PRO A 143 -2.53 1.40 -9.85
CA PRO A 143 -2.24 2.81 -9.56
C PRO A 143 -2.89 3.31 -8.27
N ILE A 144 -4.02 2.75 -7.84
CA ILE A 144 -4.62 3.09 -6.54
C ILE A 144 -3.70 2.62 -5.40
N GLY A 145 -3.21 1.37 -5.44
CA GLY A 145 -2.32 0.83 -4.40
C GLY A 145 -1.00 1.60 -4.31
N PHE A 146 -0.33 1.83 -5.43
CA PHE A 146 0.91 2.63 -5.45
C PHE A 146 0.65 4.08 -5.08
N GLY A 147 -0.44 4.70 -5.54
CA GLY A 147 -0.81 6.06 -5.18
C GLY A 147 -1.04 6.23 -3.67
N LEU A 148 -1.74 5.30 -3.03
CA LEU A 148 -1.90 5.27 -1.58
C LEU A 148 -0.54 5.11 -0.86
N SER A 149 0.34 4.24 -1.38
CA SER A 149 1.69 4.07 -0.81
C SER A 149 2.51 5.35 -0.92
N VAL A 150 2.43 6.08 -2.03
CA VAL A 150 3.08 7.41 -2.20
C VAL A 150 2.54 8.40 -1.16
N LEU A 151 1.21 8.47 -0.97
CA LEU A 151 0.61 9.36 0.01
C LEU A 151 1.09 9.04 1.45
N TYR A 152 1.14 7.76 1.81
CA TYR A 152 1.66 7.35 3.11
C TYR A 152 3.16 7.63 3.27
N SER A 153 3.95 7.45 2.21
CA SER A 153 5.38 7.78 2.21
C SER A 153 5.63 9.26 2.45
N ILE A 154 4.92 10.12 1.72
CA ILE A 154 5.00 11.57 1.89
C ILE A 154 4.58 11.97 3.32
N TRP A 155 3.45 11.45 3.79
CA TRP A 155 2.96 11.71 5.16
C TRP A 155 4.02 11.35 6.21
N PHE A 156 4.68 10.21 6.03
CA PHE A 156 5.70 9.72 6.94
C PHE A 156 6.94 10.61 6.95
N LEU A 157 7.49 10.92 5.76
CA LEU A 157 8.64 11.82 5.63
C LEU A 157 8.37 13.20 6.26
N LEU A 158 7.18 13.74 6.07
CA LEU A 158 6.81 15.03 6.68
C LEU A 158 6.72 14.93 8.20
N THR A 159 6.17 13.85 8.74
CA THR A 159 5.98 13.67 10.18
C THR A 159 7.31 13.47 10.89
N ASP A 160 8.21 12.66 10.34
CA ASP A 160 9.55 12.44 10.91
C ASP A 160 10.41 13.70 10.87
N ARG A 161 10.38 14.44 9.75
CA ARG A 161 11.08 15.73 9.66
C ARG A 161 10.59 16.74 10.70
N LEU A 162 9.27 16.83 10.91
CA LEU A 162 8.69 17.71 11.93
C LEU A 162 9.08 17.29 13.35
N HIS A 163 9.22 15.99 13.59
CA HIS A 163 9.64 15.47 14.92
C HIS A 163 11.10 15.81 15.21
N ILE A 164 12.00 15.64 14.24
CA ILE A 164 13.42 15.98 14.37
C ILE A 164 13.61 17.48 14.59
N ILE A 165 12.89 18.33 13.87
CA ILE A 165 12.94 19.79 14.03
C ILE A 165 12.45 20.21 15.42
N LYS A 166 11.38 19.58 15.95
CA LYS A 166 10.86 19.85 17.29
C LYS A 166 11.85 19.44 18.38
N VAL A 167 12.48 18.28 18.27
CA VAL A 167 13.48 17.80 19.25
C VAL A 167 14.69 18.74 19.26
N LYS A 168 15.21 19.10 18.08
CA LYS A 168 16.35 20.02 17.98
C LYS A 168 16.02 21.40 18.56
N LYS A 169 14.81 21.92 18.34
CA LYS A 169 14.39 23.19 18.92
C LYS A 169 14.25 23.15 20.44
N SER A 170 13.80 22.03 21.01
CA SER A 170 13.72 21.86 22.46
C SER A 170 15.09 21.70 23.14
N GLU A 171 16.07 21.15 22.44
CA GLU A 171 17.46 21.08 22.92
C GLU A 171 18.13 22.47 22.89
N ASP A 172 17.91 23.26 21.82
CA ASP A 172 18.42 24.64 21.73
C ASP A 172 17.79 25.56 22.79
N GLU A 173 16.49 25.43 23.08
CA GLU A 173 15.77 26.21 24.11
C GLU A 173 16.12 25.73 25.54
N GLY A 174 16.46 24.45 25.74
CA GLY A 174 16.89 23.89 27.02
C GLY A 174 18.33 24.24 27.38
N GLY A 175 19.22 24.32 26.39
CA GLY A 175 20.63 24.70 26.57
C GLY A 175 20.83 26.15 27.03
N HIS A 176 19.94 27.05 26.66
CA HIS A 176 20.04 28.49 27.03
C HIS A 176 19.57 28.81 28.46
N LYS A 177 18.89 27.85 29.12
CA LYS A 177 18.40 28.04 30.52
C LYS A 177 19.41 27.63 31.60
N VAL A 178 20.52 26.98 31.27
CA VAL A 178 21.50 26.51 32.26
C VAL A 178 22.67 27.46 32.43
N GLU A 179 22.94 28.38 31.53
CA GLU A 179 24.05 29.34 31.61
C GLU A 179 23.72 30.68 32.29
N GLY A 180 22.49 30.91 32.75
CA GLY A 180 22.04 32.17 33.34
C GLY A 180 21.90 32.19 34.87
N GLY A 181 22.41 31.21 35.58
CA GLY A 181 22.16 31.09 37.02
C GLY A 181 23.39 30.87 37.87
N ASN A 182 24.39 31.75 37.82
CA ASN A 182 25.43 31.87 38.86
C ASN A 182 25.96 33.32 38.87
N PHE A 183 25.32 34.15 39.68
CA PHE A 183 25.93 35.26 40.39
C PHE A 183 25.18 35.45 41.71
#